data_bd4339770761d6e0291e737b7de436ee
#
_entry.id   bd4339770761d6e0291e737b7de436ee
#
_cell.length_a   1.000
_cell.length_b   1.000
_cell.length_c   1.000
_cell.angle_alpha   90.00
_cell.angle_beta   90.00
_cell.angle_gamma   90.00
#
_symmetry.space_group_name_H-M   'P 1'
#
loop_
_entity.id
_entity.type
_entity.pdbx_description
1 polymer ?
#
loop_
_entity_poly.entity_id
_entity_poly.type
_entity_poly.pdbx_seq_one_letter_code
_entity_poly.pdbx_strand_id
1 'polypeptide(L)'
;MSTEHQKYSTENQGDAIREYATRRGIEIVRTYADAGKSGLRLDGRDALKQLIDDVQRGRADFQTILVYDISRWGRFQDADESAYYEYICKRAGISVQYCAEQFENDGSPGSTIIKSVRRAMAGEYSRELSTKVFAGQCRLIELGFRQGGPPGYGIRRQLIDQSGAAKKDSPRVRASPV
;
A
#
# COMPACT_ATOMS: atom_id res chain seq x y z
N MET A 1 -4.81 9.66 13.18
CA MET A 1 -6.01 8.79 13.17
C MET A 1 -5.98 7.70 12.07
N SER A 2 -4.81 7.36 11.54
CA SER A 2 -4.67 6.39 10.44
C SER A 2 -4.08 5.03 10.86
N THR A 3 -3.59 4.88 12.07
CA THR A 3 -2.77 3.75 12.51
C THR A 3 -3.56 2.48 12.84
N GLU A 4 -4.75 2.56 13.43
CA GLU A 4 -5.53 1.37 13.79
C GLU A 4 -6.13 0.67 12.57
N HIS A 5 -6.77 1.40 11.66
CA HIS A 5 -7.31 0.82 10.41
C HIS A 5 -6.23 0.20 9.51
N GLN A 6 -5.01 0.74 9.53
CA GLN A 6 -3.89 0.18 8.78
C GLN A 6 -3.35 -1.11 9.43
N LYS A 7 -3.36 -1.21 10.74
CA LYS A 7 -2.96 -2.41 11.48
C LYS A 7 -3.90 -3.58 11.17
N TYR A 8 -5.21 -3.39 11.25
CA TYR A 8 -6.21 -4.40 10.86
C TYR A 8 -6.06 -4.83 9.40
N SER A 9 -5.76 -3.90 8.47
CA SER A 9 -5.52 -4.24 7.08
C SER A 9 -4.31 -5.15 6.88
N THR A 10 -3.23 -4.94 7.63
CA THR A 10 -2.00 -5.76 7.54
C THR A 10 -2.19 -7.12 8.20
N GLU A 11 -2.91 -7.19 9.31
CA GLU A 11 -3.27 -8.45 9.98
C GLU A 11 -4.13 -9.33 9.07
N ASN A 12 -5.19 -8.79 8.48
CA ASN A 12 -6.06 -9.51 7.54
C ASN A 12 -5.29 -10.04 6.32
N GLN A 13 -4.32 -9.29 5.80
CA GLN A 13 -3.45 -9.75 4.71
C GLN A 13 -2.57 -10.92 5.17
N GLY A 14 -2.00 -10.82 6.37
CA GLY A 14 -1.21 -11.89 6.97
C GLY A 14 -2.02 -13.17 7.18
N ASP A 15 -3.27 -13.05 7.61
CA ASP A 15 -4.18 -14.20 7.78
C ASP A 15 -4.48 -14.88 6.45
N ALA A 16 -4.80 -14.12 5.40
CA ALA A 16 -5.05 -14.67 4.08
C ALA A 16 -3.80 -15.36 3.48
N ILE A 17 -2.60 -14.83 3.72
CA ILE A 17 -1.35 -15.46 3.30
C ILE A 17 -1.12 -16.76 4.06
N ARG A 18 -1.35 -16.80 5.37
CA ARG A 18 -1.23 -18.02 6.20
C ARG A 18 -2.21 -19.09 5.77
N GLU A 19 -3.46 -18.71 5.50
CA GLU A 19 -4.48 -19.64 4.99
C GLU A 19 -4.08 -20.23 3.62
N TYR A 20 -3.58 -19.39 2.71
CA TYR A 20 -3.07 -19.83 1.41
C TYR A 20 -1.90 -20.80 1.56
N ALA A 21 -0.93 -20.49 2.42
CA ALA A 21 0.22 -21.34 2.71
C ALA A 21 -0.21 -22.71 3.27
N THR A 22 -1.12 -22.71 4.24
CA THR A 22 -1.67 -23.95 4.85
C THR A 22 -2.35 -24.82 3.81
N ARG A 23 -3.20 -24.25 2.95
CA ARG A 23 -3.89 -25.00 1.88
C ARG A 23 -2.94 -25.64 0.86
N ARG A 24 -1.76 -25.05 0.67
CA ARG A 24 -0.76 -25.53 -0.29
C ARG A 24 0.40 -26.29 0.35
N GLY A 25 0.39 -26.49 1.66
CA GLY A 25 1.46 -27.18 2.39
C GLY A 25 2.79 -26.41 2.37
N ILE A 26 2.73 -25.06 2.32
CA ILE A 26 3.91 -24.19 2.31
C ILE A 26 4.20 -23.72 3.74
N GLU A 27 5.43 -23.93 4.20
CA GLU A 27 5.91 -23.40 5.48
C GLU A 27 6.40 -21.96 5.31
N ILE A 28 5.94 -21.04 6.18
CA ILE A 28 6.39 -19.65 6.21
C ILE A 28 7.61 -19.53 7.11
N VAL A 29 8.79 -19.45 6.54
CA VAL A 29 10.07 -19.37 7.27
C VAL A 29 10.47 -17.94 7.65
N ARG A 30 9.99 -16.93 6.88
CA ARG A 30 10.33 -15.51 7.10
C ARG A 30 9.21 -14.58 6.66
N THR A 31 9.07 -13.44 7.33
CA THR A 31 8.09 -12.41 6.97
C THR A 31 8.79 -11.06 6.81
N TYR A 32 8.49 -10.38 5.70
CA TYR A 32 8.93 -9.01 5.42
C TYR A 32 7.71 -8.11 5.42
N ALA A 33 7.64 -7.15 6.33
CA ALA A 33 6.47 -6.30 6.49
C ALA A 33 6.85 -4.81 6.58
N ASP A 34 6.27 -4.01 5.68
CA ASP A 34 6.37 -2.54 5.71
C ASP A 34 5.05 -1.97 6.25
N ALA A 35 5.01 -1.69 7.56
CA ALA A 35 3.80 -1.18 8.20
C ALA A 35 3.51 0.27 7.79
N GLY A 36 2.31 0.52 7.25
CA GLY A 36 1.77 1.87 7.07
C GLY A 36 2.42 2.74 6.00
N LYS A 37 3.26 2.18 5.12
CA LYS A 37 3.97 2.93 4.07
C LYS A 37 3.28 2.86 2.71
N SER A 38 3.40 3.94 1.91
CA SER A 38 2.87 3.99 0.55
C SER A 38 3.60 3.01 -0.37
N GLY A 39 2.86 2.26 -1.18
CA GLY A 39 3.42 1.34 -2.17
C GLY A 39 3.91 2.00 -3.47
N LEU A 40 3.89 3.35 -3.57
CA LEU A 40 4.18 4.08 -4.81
C LEU A 40 5.66 4.22 -5.15
N ARG A 41 6.54 4.12 -4.15
CA ARG A 41 8.00 4.21 -4.31
C ARG A 41 8.68 3.18 -3.43
N LEU A 42 9.87 2.75 -3.84
CA LEU A 42 10.73 1.89 -3.03
C LEU A 42 11.24 2.62 -1.78
N ASP A 43 11.35 3.95 -1.84
CA ASP A 43 11.76 4.76 -0.69
C ASP A 43 10.76 4.62 0.46
N GLY A 44 11.29 4.19 1.60
CA GLY A 44 10.48 3.87 2.78
C GLY A 44 9.91 2.44 2.83
N ARG A 45 10.22 1.58 1.86
CA ARG A 45 9.88 0.14 1.87
C ARG A 45 11.11 -0.70 2.25
N ASP A 46 11.57 -0.53 3.47
CA ASP A 46 12.84 -1.11 3.92
C ASP A 46 12.79 -2.64 3.94
N ALA A 47 11.62 -3.23 4.26
CA ALA A 47 11.44 -4.67 4.24
C ALA A 47 11.47 -5.25 2.82
N LEU A 48 10.88 -4.57 1.83
CA LEU A 48 10.99 -4.99 0.44
C LEU A 48 12.43 -4.85 -0.08
N LYS A 49 13.11 -3.75 0.27
CA LYS A 49 14.54 -3.58 -0.06
C LYS A 49 15.39 -4.70 0.49
N GLN A 50 15.15 -5.07 1.77
CA GLN A 50 15.84 -6.16 2.42
C GLN A 50 15.57 -7.51 1.74
N LEU A 51 14.30 -7.79 1.38
CA LEU A 51 13.93 -8.98 0.64
C LEU A 51 14.71 -9.09 -0.68
N ILE A 52 14.75 -8.02 -1.47
CA ILE A 52 15.45 -7.99 -2.75
C ILE A 52 16.97 -8.14 -2.56
N ASP A 53 17.55 -7.50 -1.55
CA ASP A 53 18.97 -7.63 -1.21
C ASP A 53 19.32 -9.05 -0.78
N ASP A 54 18.48 -9.71 0.03
CA ASP A 54 18.66 -11.09 0.44
C ASP A 54 18.62 -12.05 -0.77
N VAL A 55 17.70 -11.80 -1.72
CA VAL A 55 17.61 -12.57 -2.96
C VAL A 55 18.84 -12.36 -3.84
N GLN A 56 19.25 -11.13 -4.06
CA GLN A 56 20.39 -10.79 -4.93
C GLN A 56 21.73 -11.32 -4.40
N ARG A 57 21.90 -11.33 -3.08
CA ARG A 57 23.12 -11.84 -2.41
C ARG A 57 23.10 -13.35 -2.16
N GLY A 58 22.04 -14.04 -2.59
CA GLY A 58 21.92 -15.48 -2.36
C GLY A 58 21.74 -15.86 -0.88
N ARG A 59 21.23 -14.94 -0.05
CA ARG A 59 20.94 -15.18 1.37
C ARG A 59 19.50 -15.66 1.62
N ALA A 60 18.72 -15.81 0.55
CA ALA A 60 17.37 -16.33 0.63
C ALA A 60 17.39 -17.84 0.94
N ASP A 61 16.79 -18.22 2.05
CA ASP A 61 16.61 -19.60 2.51
C ASP A 61 15.23 -20.17 2.14
N PHE A 62 14.59 -19.58 1.15
CA PHE A 62 13.25 -19.90 0.67
C PHE A 62 13.19 -19.97 -0.87
N GLN A 63 12.24 -20.73 -1.40
CA GLN A 63 12.04 -20.92 -2.85
C GLN A 63 10.80 -20.19 -3.38
N THR A 64 9.94 -19.69 -2.48
CA THR A 64 8.69 -19.04 -2.86
C THR A 64 8.45 -17.80 -1.99
N ILE A 65 8.05 -16.71 -2.62
CA ILE A 65 7.58 -15.49 -1.97
C ILE A 65 6.06 -15.46 -2.09
N LEU A 66 5.37 -15.38 -0.96
CA LEU A 66 3.92 -15.21 -0.92
C LEU A 66 3.59 -13.73 -0.71
N VAL A 67 2.79 -13.19 -1.60
CA VAL A 67 2.32 -11.79 -1.56
C VAL A 67 0.80 -11.78 -1.56
N TYR A 68 0.18 -10.88 -0.84
CA TYR A 68 -1.28 -10.79 -0.80
C TYR A 68 -1.86 -10.58 -2.21
N ASP A 69 -1.48 -9.49 -2.87
CA ASP A 69 -1.88 -9.16 -4.24
C ASP A 69 -0.79 -8.36 -4.98
N ILE A 70 -0.97 -8.13 -6.27
CA ILE A 70 -0.03 -7.38 -7.11
C ILE A 70 0.16 -5.95 -6.58
N SER A 71 -0.87 -5.33 -6.03
CA SER A 71 -0.77 -3.97 -5.48
C SER A 71 0.07 -3.89 -4.20
N ARG A 72 0.24 -5.01 -3.48
CA ARG A 72 1.12 -5.11 -2.30
C ARG A 72 2.55 -5.42 -2.69
N TRP A 73 2.76 -6.17 -3.77
CA TRP A 73 4.08 -6.32 -4.36
C TRP A 73 4.68 -4.96 -4.72
N GLY A 74 3.93 -4.13 -5.47
CA GLY A 74 4.33 -2.76 -5.75
C GLY A 74 3.32 -2.00 -6.59
N ARG A 75 2.80 -0.90 -6.05
CA ARG A 75 2.05 0.13 -6.77
C ARG A 75 3.01 1.18 -7.32
N PHE A 76 4.10 0.74 -7.94
CA PHE A 76 5.07 1.65 -8.54
C PHE A 76 4.40 2.50 -9.62
N GLN A 77 4.87 3.74 -9.78
CA GLN A 77 4.41 4.61 -10.88
C GLN A 77 4.76 4.01 -12.25
N ASP A 78 5.85 3.25 -12.29
CA ASP A 78 6.27 2.48 -13.44
C ASP A 78 5.94 0.99 -13.21
N ALA A 79 5.10 0.43 -14.09
CA ALA A 79 4.75 -0.98 -14.05
C ALA A 79 5.95 -1.90 -14.28
N ASP A 80 6.97 -1.41 -14.99
CA ASP A 80 8.21 -2.15 -15.29
C ASP A 80 9.06 -2.32 -14.03
N GLU A 81 9.01 -1.40 -13.07
CA GLU A 81 9.73 -1.53 -11.80
C GLU A 81 9.22 -2.75 -11.01
N SER A 82 7.91 -2.94 -10.94
CA SER A 82 7.30 -4.13 -10.32
C SER A 82 7.71 -5.43 -11.04
N ALA A 83 7.76 -5.39 -12.38
CA ALA A 83 8.19 -6.53 -13.19
C ALA A 83 9.68 -6.83 -13.00
N TYR A 84 10.50 -5.82 -12.85
CA TYR A 84 11.94 -5.95 -12.62
C TYR A 84 12.24 -6.67 -11.29
N TYR A 85 11.58 -6.31 -10.19
CA TYR A 85 11.79 -7.01 -8.91
C TYR A 85 11.32 -8.46 -8.95
N GLU A 86 10.20 -8.75 -9.63
CA GLU A 86 9.77 -10.14 -9.83
C GLU A 86 10.77 -10.90 -10.71
N TYR A 87 11.35 -10.27 -11.74
CA TYR A 87 12.38 -10.87 -12.57
C TYR A 87 13.65 -11.22 -11.80
N ILE A 88 14.10 -10.36 -10.87
CA ILE A 88 15.22 -10.64 -9.98
C ILE A 88 14.97 -11.92 -9.18
N CYS A 89 13.79 -12.05 -8.58
CA CYS A 89 13.42 -13.25 -7.81
C CYS A 89 13.41 -14.49 -8.71
N LYS A 90 12.77 -14.42 -9.87
CA LYS A 90 12.71 -15.52 -10.85
C LYS A 90 14.10 -15.95 -11.31
N ARG A 91 14.99 -15.01 -11.55
CA ARG A 91 16.38 -15.31 -11.96
C ARG A 91 17.18 -16.01 -10.85
N ALA A 92 16.85 -15.74 -9.59
CA ALA A 92 17.42 -16.44 -8.44
C ALA A 92 16.75 -17.80 -8.17
N GLY A 93 15.82 -18.25 -9.02
CA GLY A 93 15.07 -19.51 -8.84
C GLY A 93 13.93 -19.42 -7.82
N ILE A 94 13.55 -18.19 -7.42
CA ILE A 94 12.50 -17.95 -6.43
C ILE A 94 11.21 -17.56 -7.14
N SER A 95 10.11 -18.30 -6.87
CA SER A 95 8.80 -18.00 -7.42
C SER A 95 8.06 -16.94 -6.60
N VAL A 96 7.32 -16.04 -7.24
CA VAL A 96 6.42 -15.10 -6.56
C VAL A 96 4.99 -15.55 -6.79
N GLN A 97 4.21 -15.73 -5.72
CA GLN A 97 2.80 -16.13 -5.79
C GLN A 97 1.91 -15.08 -5.12
N TYR A 98 0.77 -14.81 -5.75
CA TYR A 98 -0.20 -13.82 -5.31
C TYR A 98 -1.41 -14.52 -4.69
N CYS A 99 -1.57 -14.42 -3.35
CA CYS A 99 -2.52 -15.22 -2.59
C CYS A 99 -3.99 -14.85 -2.82
N ALA A 100 -4.28 -13.57 -3.12
CA ALA A 100 -5.63 -13.06 -3.32
C ALA A 100 -6.02 -12.93 -4.80
N GLU A 101 -5.12 -13.25 -5.73
CA GLU A 101 -5.42 -13.21 -7.15
C GLU A 101 -6.04 -14.53 -7.64
N GLN A 102 -6.92 -14.41 -8.67
CA GLN A 102 -7.64 -15.57 -9.23
C GLN A 102 -6.85 -16.29 -10.33
N PHE A 103 -5.58 -16.00 -10.50
CA PHE A 103 -4.72 -16.66 -11.47
C PHE A 103 -3.45 -17.19 -10.79
N GLU A 104 -2.89 -18.25 -11.35
CA GLU A 104 -1.59 -18.76 -10.91
C GLU A 104 -0.47 -18.06 -11.67
N ASN A 105 0.59 -17.66 -10.94
CA ASN A 105 1.76 -17.02 -11.54
C ASN A 105 2.72 -18.10 -12.08
N ASP A 106 2.25 -18.87 -13.05
CA ASP A 106 2.93 -20.00 -13.69
C ASP A 106 3.85 -19.62 -14.85
N GLY A 107 3.86 -18.34 -15.23
CA GLY A 107 4.63 -17.83 -16.38
C GLY A 107 3.97 -18.07 -17.74
N SER A 108 2.72 -18.55 -17.78
CA SER A 108 1.96 -18.68 -19.01
C SER A 108 1.71 -17.32 -19.68
N PRO A 109 1.47 -17.27 -21.02
CA PRO A 109 1.12 -16.02 -21.69
C PRO A 109 -0.10 -15.34 -21.07
N GLY A 110 -1.11 -16.12 -20.67
CA GLY A 110 -2.31 -15.62 -20.02
C GLY A 110 -2.02 -14.94 -18.68
N SER A 111 -1.27 -15.60 -17.80
CA SER A 111 -0.86 -15.02 -16.50
C SER A 111 -0.01 -13.76 -16.69
N THR A 112 0.85 -13.72 -17.69
CA THR A 112 1.69 -12.57 -18.01
C THR A 112 0.86 -11.37 -18.44
N ILE A 113 -0.14 -11.54 -19.29
CA ILE A 113 -1.05 -10.48 -19.74
C ILE A 113 -1.85 -9.95 -18.55
N ILE A 114 -2.45 -10.84 -17.75
CA ILE A 114 -3.24 -10.45 -16.56
C ILE A 114 -2.38 -9.65 -15.58
N LYS A 115 -1.15 -10.08 -15.31
CA LYS A 115 -0.22 -9.34 -14.43
C LYS A 115 0.10 -7.95 -14.96
N SER A 116 0.36 -7.82 -16.26
CA SER A 116 0.67 -6.53 -16.88
C SER A 116 -0.49 -5.55 -16.75
N VAL A 117 -1.70 -6.01 -17.02
CA VAL A 117 -2.92 -5.21 -16.82
C VAL A 117 -3.11 -4.81 -15.36
N ARG A 118 -2.98 -5.75 -14.43
CA ARG A 118 -3.12 -5.49 -12.99
C ARG A 118 -2.08 -4.48 -12.46
N ARG A 119 -0.83 -4.58 -12.93
CA ARG A 119 0.23 -3.62 -12.57
C ARG A 119 -0.10 -2.21 -13.07
N ALA A 120 -0.49 -2.08 -14.34
CA ALA A 120 -0.89 -0.81 -14.92
C ALA A 120 -2.08 -0.19 -14.17
N MET A 121 -3.11 -0.98 -13.87
CA MET A 121 -4.26 -0.52 -13.10
C MET A 121 -3.89 -0.10 -11.67
N ALA A 122 -2.98 -0.79 -11.00
CA ALA A 122 -2.56 -0.45 -9.63
C ALA A 122 -1.85 0.92 -9.58
N GLY A 123 -1.00 1.22 -10.57
CA GLY A 123 -0.34 2.52 -10.71
C GLY A 123 -1.34 3.63 -11.07
N GLU A 124 -2.18 3.40 -12.07
CA GLU A 124 -3.15 4.39 -12.58
C GLU A 124 -4.20 4.75 -11.52
N TYR A 125 -4.74 3.78 -10.78
CA TYR A 125 -5.68 4.04 -9.69
C TYR A 125 -5.11 5.02 -8.65
N SER A 126 -3.85 4.86 -8.28
CA SER A 126 -3.19 5.75 -7.32
C SER A 126 -3.02 7.17 -7.88
N ARG A 127 -2.70 7.31 -9.16
CA ARG A 127 -2.57 8.60 -9.86
C ARG A 127 -3.91 9.30 -9.97
N GLU A 128 -4.93 8.59 -10.41
CA GLU A 128 -6.29 9.11 -10.56
C GLU A 128 -6.89 9.58 -9.23
N LEU A 129 -6.72 8.77 -8.17
CA LEU A 129 -7.15 9.12 -6.82
C LEU A 129 -6.44 10.40 -6.33
N SER A 130 -5.13 10.52 -6.53
CA SER A 130 -4.36 11.71 -6.17
C SER A 130 -4.88 12.97 -6.88
N THR A 131 -5.16 12.86 -8.18
CA THR A 131 -5.71 13.96 -8.98
C THR A 131 -7.10 14.38 -8.48
N LYS A 132 -7.98 13.42 -8.22
CA LYS A 132 -9.34 13.69 -7.69
C LYS A 132 -9.29 14.34 -6.31
N VAL A 133 -8.43 13.83 -5.41
CA VAL A 133 -8.26 14.41 -4.06
C VAL A 133 -7.71 15.83 -4.16
N PHE A 134 -6.70 16.08 -4.99
CA PHE A 134 -6.13 17.40 -5.20
C PHE A 134 -7.18 18.40 -5.74
N ALA A 135 -7.94 18.02 -6.77
CA ALA A 135 -9.02 18.86 -7.31
C ALA A 135 -10.08 19.17 -6.25
N GLY A 136 -10.47 18.18 -5.43
CA GLY A 136 -11.39 18.39 -4.32
C GLY A 136 -10.85 19.36 -3.26
N GLN A 137 -9.57 19.25 -2.92
CA GLN A 137 -8.91 20.17 -1.99
C GLN A 137 -8.85 21.59 -2.54
N CYS A 138 -8.48 21.76 -3.81
CA CYS A 138 -8.48 23.08 -4.48
C CYS A 138 -9.88 23.71 -4.42
N ARG A 139 -10.91 22.93 -4.75
CA ARG A 139 -12.30 23.42 -4.71
C ARG A 139 -12.72 23.88 -3.32
N LEU A 140 -12.34 23.17 -2.28
CA LEU A 140 -12.64 23.57 -0.90
C LEU A 140 -11.88 24.82 -0.49
N ILE A 141 -10.63 25.01 -0.95
CA ILE A 141 -9.84 26.24 -0.71
C ILE A 141 -10.50 27.43 -1.41
N GLU A 142 -10.93 27.27 -2.67
CA GLU A 142 -11.65 28.32 -3.42
C GLU A 142 -12.94 28.76 -2.72
N LEU A 143 -13.62 27.83 -2.05
CA LEU A 143 -14.79 28.10 -1.22
C LEU A 143 -14.44 28.70 0.16
N GLY A 144 -13.18 29.01 0.43
CA GLY A 144 -12.71 29.60 1.69
C GLY A 144 -12.49 28.60 2.83
N PHE A 145 -12.61 27.29 2.59
CA PHE A 145 -12.35 26.29 3.61
C PHE A 145 -10.87 25.93 3.69
N ARG A 146 -10.32 25.93 4.91
CA ARG A 146 -8.95 25.51 5.13
C ARG A 146 -8.80 23.99 5.01
N GLN A 147 -7.84 23.56 4.20
CA GLN A 147 -7.48 22.14 4.03
C GLN A 147 -6.22 21.79 4.82
N GLY A 148 -6.36 20.78 5.72
CA GLY A 148 -5.26 20.16 6.44
C GLY A 148 -4.51 21.04 7.45
N GLY A 149 -3.50 20.45 8.06
CA GLY A 149 -2.59 21.06 9.02
C GLY A 149 -3.21 21.55 10.35
N PRO A 150 -2.44 21.68 11.44
CA PRO A 150 -2.91 22.31 12.67
C PRO A 150 -3.20 23.82 12.42
N PRO A 151 -4.10 24.45 13.20
CA PRO A 151 -4.25 25.89 13.19
C PRO A 151 -2.94 26.52 13.66
N GLY A 152 -2.57 27.68 13.10
CA GLY A 152 -1.42 28.44 13.59
C GLY A 152 -1.60 28.93 15.02
N TYR A 153 -0.54 29.46 15.62
CA TYR A 153 -0.56 30.03 16.96
C TYR A 153 -1.66 31.11 17.07
N GLY A 154 -2.44 31.05 18.15
CA GLY A 154 -3.54 31.99 18.40
C GLY A 154 -4.81 31.78 17.55
N ILE A 155 -4.83 30.77 16.68
CA ILE A 155 -6.00 30.48 15.81
C ILE A 155 -6.67 29.19 16.29
N ARG A 156 -8.00 29.17 16.29
CA ARG A 156 -8.81 27.99 16.65
C ARG A 156 -9.61 27.52 15.44
N ARG A 157 -9.74 26.22 15.24
CA ARG A 157 -10.67 25.66 14.23
C ARG A 157 -12.11 25.83 14.72
N GLN A 158 -12.96 26.27 13.83
CA GLN A 158 -14.40 26.33 14.04
C GLN A 158 -15.09 25.52 12.95
N LEU A 159 -15.96 24.59 13.36
CA LEU A 159 -16.83 23.90 12.41
C LEU A 159 -18.00 24.84 12.09
N ILE A 160 -18.23 25.04 10.79
CA ILE A 160 -19.38 25.79 10.28
C ILE A 160 -20.27 24.84 9.47
N ASP A 161 -21.58 25.10 9.47
CA ASP A 161 -22.52 24.40 8.61
C ASP A 161 -22.56 25.02 7.20
N GLN A 162 -23.41 24.48 6.34
CA GLN A 162 -23.58 24.98 4.96
C GLN A 162 -24.08 26.44 4.89
N SER A 163 -24.71 26.97 5.95
CA SER A 163 -25.19 28.35 6.05
C SER A 163 -24.12 29.31 6.60
N GLY A 164 -22.94 28.79 6.97
CA GLY A 164 -21.87 29.56 7.60
C GLY A 164 -22.03 29.76 9.10
N ALA A 165 -23.05 29.18 9.73
CA ALA A 165 -23.26 29.25 11.16
C ALA A 165 -22.31 28.29 11.92
N ALA A 166 -21.83 28.75 13.09
CA ALA A 166 -20.99 27.93 13.95
C ALA A 166 -21.76 26.73 14.47
N LYS A 167 -21.28 25.51 14.15
CA LYS A 167 -21.86 24.27 14.70
C LYS A 167 -21.53 24.19 16.19
N LYS A 168 -22.55 24.23 17.06
CA LYS A 168 -22.40 23.95 18.49
C LYS A 168 -22.11 22.46 18.61
N ASP A 169 -21.06 22.11 19.38
CA ASP A 169 -20.57 20.78 19.70
C ASP A 169 -19.65 20.13 18.67
N SER A 170 -18.39 20.53 18.74
CA SER A 170 -17.29 19.62 18.44
C SER A 170 -16.69 19.15 19.77
N PRO A 171 -16.58 17.83 20.04
CA PRO A 171 -15.91 17.37 21.26
C PRO A 171 -14.48 17.94 21.26
N ARG A 172 -14.08 18.50 22.41
CA ARG A 172 -12.73 19.03 22.61
C ARG A 172 -11.72 17.93 22.31
N VAL A 173 -11.04 17.99 21.18
CA VAL A 173 -9.83 17.20 20.97
C VAL A 173 -8.81 17.76 21.98
N ARG A 174 -8.61 17.06 23.10
CA ARG A 174 -7.50 17.36 24.00
C ARG A 174 -6.21 17.13 23.21
N ALA A 175 -5.44 18.16 22.98
CA ALA A 175 -4.03 18.01 22.64
C ALA A 175 -3.35 17.45 23.90
N SER A 176 -2.79 16.24 23.80
CA SER A 176 -1.84 15.76 24.79
C SER A 176 -0.59 16.64 24.70
N PRO A 177 -0.03 17.10 25.82
CA PRO A 177 1.27 17.76 25.78
C PRO A 177 2.33 16.73 25.35
N VAL A 178 3.30 17.21 24.59
CA VAL A 178 4.51 16.50 24.18
C VAL A 178 5.33 16.11 25.40
#